data_db70a66b1467081ea1dcb4548042330a
#
_entry.id   db70a66b1467081ea1dcb4548042330a
#
_cell.length_a   1.000
_cell.length_b   1.000
_cell.length_c   1.000
_cell.angle_alpha   90.00
_cell.angle_beta   90.00
_cell.angle_gamma   90.00
#
_symmetry.space_group_name_H-M   'P 1'
#
loop_
_entity.id
_entity.type
_entity.pdbx_description
1 polymer ?
#
loop_
_entity_poly.entity_id
_entity_poly.type
_entity_poly.pdbx_seq_one_letter_code
_entity_poly.pdbx_strand_id
1 'polypeptide(L)'
;MAGDRRQLVAGLLGGFFFQPRKFYCCRSNFIRGQAKYEGETFVLLNGFHFENECYARQANGKGDYKNRGAKRILPIKYTPDFIGDDFIIECKGRANESFPMRWKLFKKLVTEQFPNITLYKPQNQAECDRTIQLIRDKQKM
;
A
#
# COMPACT_ATOMS: atom_id res chain seq x y z
N MET A 1 8.87 -18.74 20.25
CA MET A 1 10.02 -17.83 20.24
C MET A 1 9.75 -16.68 19.28
N ALA A 2 10.09 -15.50 19.69
CA ALA A 2 9.87 -14.31 18.87
C ALA A 2 10.62 -14.38 17.54
N GLY A 3 11.82 -14.96 17.53
CA GLY A 3 12.61 -15.15 16.33
C GLY A 3 11.95 -16.07 15.33
N ASP A 4 11.44 -17.19 15.84
CA ASP A 4 10.78 -18.16 14.97
C ASP A 4 9.51 -17.64 14.36
N ARG A 5 8.79 -16.87 15.15
CA ARG A 5 7.56 -16.26 14.66
C ARG A 5 7.86 -15.23 13.56
N ARG A 6 8.93 -14.48 13.72
CA ARG A 6 9.39 -13.54 12.69
C ARG A 6 9.86 -14.27 11.46
N GLN A 7 10.60 -15.36 11.66
CA GLN A 7 11.05 -16.19 10.56
C GLN A 7 9.88 -16.86 9.85
N LEU A 8 8.91 -17.33 10.62
CA LEU A 8 7.69 -17.90 10.04
C LEU A 8 6.96 -16.89 9.19
N VAL A 9 6.79 -15.68 9.72
CA VAL A 9 6.17 -14.60 8.98
C VAL A 9 7.01 -14.24 7.75
N ALA A 10 8.31 -14.11 7.93
CA ALA A 10 9.20 -13.80 6.83
C ALA A 10 9.23 -14.91 5.78
N GLY A 11 9.22 -16.15 6.21
CA GLY A 11 9.16 -17.30 5.29
C GLY A 11 7.86 -17.34 4.52
N LEU A 12 6.74 -17.09 5.20
CA LEU A 12 5.43 -17.03 4.56
C LEU A 12 5.29 -15.84 3.62
N LEU A 13 6.02 -14.78 3.90
CA LEU A 13 5.94 -13.53 3.16
C LEU A 13 7.15 -13.29 2.24
N GLY A 14 7.88 -14.34 1.91
CA GLY A 14 8.99 -14.24 0.97
C GLY A 14 10.23 -13.55 1.51
N GLY A 15 10.55 -13.73 2.78
CA GLY A 15 11.75 -13.15 3.39
C GLY A 15 11.66 -11.68 3.72
N PHE A 16 10.47 -11.15 3.78
CA PHE A 16 10.22 -9.76 4.07
C PHE A 16 10.64 -9.37 5.47
N PHE A 17 11.41 -8.27 5.60
CA PHE A 17 11.79 -7.74 6.89
C PHE A 17 10.65 -7.04 7.58
N PHE A 18 10.41 -7.47 8.76
CA PHE A 18 9.29 -7.14 9.54
C PHE A 18 9.27 -5.67 10.01
N GLN A 19 8.23 -4.96 9.67
CA GLN A 19 7.84 -3.74 10.36
C GLN A 19 6.70 -4.08 11.32
N PRO A 20 6.89 -3.94 12.63
CA PRO A 20 5.95 -4.49 13.61
C PRO A 20 4.49 -4.11 13.37
N ARG A 21 4.26 -2.90 12.93
CA ARG A 21 2.90 -2.38 12.74
C ARG A 21 2.18 -2.99 11.55
N LYS A 22 2.90 -3.26 10.47
CA LYS A 22 2.32 -3.88 9.27
C LYS A 22 1.83 -5.30 9.51
N PHE A 23 2.40 -5.97 10.49
CA PHE A 23 2.14 -7.38 10.73
C PHE A 23 1.13 -7.65 11.85
N TYR A 24 0.53 -6.63 12.42
CA TYR A 24 -0.51 -6.84 13.40
C TYR A 24 -1.67 -7.65 12.81
N CYS A 25 -2.11 -7.30 11.63
CA CYS A 25 -3.17 -8.03 10.95
C CYS A 25 -2.71 -9.40 10.44
N CYS A 26 -1.43 -9.55 10.07
CA CYS A 26 -0.87 -10.83 9.64
C CYS A 26 -0.89 -11.91 10.71
N ARG A 27 -0.92 -11.52 11.99
CA ARG A 27 -0.99 -12.49 13.09
C ARG A 27 -2.33 -13.18 13.16
N SER A 28 -3.34 -12.61 12.56
CA SER A 28 -4.65 -13.23 12.49
C SER A 28 -4.65 -14.35 11.46
N ASN A 29 -4.96 -15.56 11.90
CA ASN A 29 -5.17 -16.69 10.98
C ASN A 29 -6.33 -16.41 10.02
N PHE A 30 -7.30 -15.65 10.47
CA PHE A 30 -8.43 -15.26 9.65
C PHE A 30 -7.97 -14.43 8.44
N ILE A 31 -7.16 -13.39 8.67
CA ILE A 31 -6.64 -12.56 7.57
C ILE A 31 -5.72 -13.35 6.65
N ARG A 32 -4.84 -14.18 7.21
CA ARG A 32 -3.93 -14.99 6.39
C ARG A 32 -4.65 -15.96 5.47
N GLY A 33 -5.83 -16.43 5.86
CA GLY A 33 -6.63 -17.31 5.04
C GLY A 33 -7.45 -16.60 3.96
N GLN A 34 -7.63 -15.28 4.06
CA GLN A 34 -8.58 -14.55 3.20
C GLN A 34 -7.97 -13.40 2.42
N ALA A 35 -6.75 -13.03 2.70
CA ALA A 35 -6.12 -11.89 2.05
C ALA A 35 -4.69 -12.21 1.63
N LYS A 36 -4.26 -11.62 0.51
CA LYS A 36 -2.89 -11.69 0.05
C LYS A 36 -2.11 -10.48 0.56
N TYR A 37 -0.93 -10.73 1.10
CA TYR A 37 -0.01 -9.68 1.52
C TYR A 37 0.71 -9.12 0.30
N GLU A 38 0.59 -7.81 0.12
CA GLU A 38 1.18 -7.09 -1.03
C GLU A 38 0.90 -7.79 -2.38
N GLY A 39 -0.30 -8.37 -2.51
CA GLY A 39 -0.65 -9.23 -3.63
C GLY A 39 -0.87 -8.51 -4.95
N GLU A 40 -1.14 -7.22 -4.94
CA GLU A 40 -1.44 -6.46 -6.14
C GLU A 40 -0.99 -5.01 -6.02
N THR A 41 -0.52 -4.46 -7.15
CA THR A 41 -0.13 -3.07 -7.26
C THR A 41 -1.09 -2.34 -8.19
N PHE A 42 -1.65 -1.25 -7.72
CA PHE A 42 -2.60 -0.44 -8.48
C PHE A 42 -1.91 0.77 -9.10
N VAL A 43 -2.28 1.08 -10.32
CA VAL A 43 -1.82 2.30 -10.98
C VAL A 43 -2.79 3.43 -10.63
N LEU A 44 -2.33 4.39 -9.85
CA LEU A 44 -3.13 5.52 -9.42
C LEU A 44 -3.19 6.61 -10.49
N LEU A 45 -2.08 6.80 -11.19
CA LEU A 45 -1.96 7.74 -12.28
C LEU A 45 -1.06 7.13 -13.34
N ASN A 46 -1.54 7.05 -14.56
CA ASN A 46 -0.75 6.53 -15.67
C ASN A 46 0.45 7.42 -15.98
N GLY A 47 1.53 6.81 -16.43
CA GLY A 47 2.64 7.55 -16.97
C GLY A 47 2.26 8.26 -18.27
N PHE A 48 2.97 9.31 -18.61
CA PHE A 48 2.70 10.06 -19.82
C PHE A 48 3.97 10.75 -20.33
N HIS A 49 3.88 11.24 -21.55
CA HIS A 49 4.96 12.00 -22.16
C HIS A 49 4.61 13.49 -22.10
N PHE A 50 5.57 14.30 -21.66
CA PHE A 50 5.35 15.74 -21.51
C PHE A 50 6.48 16.50 -22.21
N GLU A 51 6.14 17.29 -23.21
CA GLU A 51 7.10 17.98 -24.08
C GLU A 51 7.26 19.47 -23.76
N ASN A 52 6.34 20.05 -23.01
CA ASN A 52 6.25 21.48 -22.81
C ASN A 52 7.12 22.03 -21.70
N GLU A 53 7.81 21.15 -20.95
CA GLU A 53 8.61 21.56 -19.83
C GLU A 53 10.06 21.80 -20.27
N CYS A 54 10.60 22.96 -19.92
CA CYS A 54 11.98 23.33 -20.20
C CYS A 54 12.76 23.46 -18.91
N TYR A 55 13.86 22.74 -18.82
CA TYR A 55 14.77 22.79 -17.68
C TYR A 55 16.04 23.53 -18.04
N ALA A 56 16.36 24.53 -17.25
CA ALA A 56 17.66 25.17 -17.34
C ALA A 56 18.72 24.22 -16.74
N ARG A 57 19.74 23.91 -17.51
CA ARG A 57 20.87 23.13 -17.02
C ARG A 57 21.72 23.97 -16.09
N GLN A 58 22.10 23.38 -14.98
CA GLN A 58 23.09 23.99 -14.11
C GLN A 58 24.49 23.86 -14.73
N ALA A 59 25.31 24.86 -14.52
CA ALA A 59 26.65 24.91 -15.10
C ALA A 59 27.55 23.73 -14.70
N ASN A 60 27.30 23.13 -13.54
CA ASN A 60 28.06 21.97 -13.06
C ASN A 60 27.41 20.61 -13.39
N GLY A 61 26.40 20.60 -14.21
CA GLY A 61 25.69 19.36 -14.59
C GLY A 61 24.80 18.73 -13.52
N LYS A 62 24.70 19.30 -12.35
CA LYS A 62 23.95 18.72 -11.24
C LYS A 62 22.43 18.81 -11.39
N GLY A 63 21.93 19.40 -12.41
CA GLY A 63 20.49 19.46 -12.68
C GLY A 63 19.94 18.24 -13.41
N ASP A 64 20.80 17.38 -13.91
CA ASP A 64 20.41 16.31 -14.81
C ASP A 64 19.48 15.27 -14.18
N TYR A 65 19.56 15.09 -12.89
CA TYR A 65 18.63 14.23 -12.18
C TYR A 65 17.18 14.67 -12.39
N LYS A 66 16.93 15.96 -12.29
CA LYS A 66 15.60 16.53 -12.53
C LYS A 66 15.19 16.42 -13.99
N ASN A 67 16.14 16.46 -14.88
CA ASN A 67 15.87 16.38 -16.31
C ASN A 67 15.64 14.95 -16.81
N ARG A 68 16.09 13.96 -16.07
CA ARG A 68 16.01 12.56 -16.51
C ARG A 68 14.61 12.09 -16.85
N GLY A 69 13.61 12.58 -16.18
CA GLY A 69 12.25 12.23 -16.44
C GLY A 69 11.42 13.33 -17.06
N ALA A 70 12.06 14.39 -17.54
CA ALA A 70 11.38 15.60 -17.98
C ALA A 70 10.31 15.32 -19.03
N LYS A 71 10.62 14.47 -19.97
CA LYS A 71 9.67 14.13 -21.04
C LYS A 71 8.85 12.90 -20.74
N ARG A 72 9.35 12.01 -19.92
CA ARG A 72 8.67 10.77 -19.55
C ARG A 72 8.30 10.80 -18.08
N ILE A 73 7.06 10.96 -17.83
CA ILE A 73 6.53 10.93 -16.45
C ILE A 73 6.11 9.50 -16.13
N LEU A 74 6.71 8.94 -15.08
CA LEU A 74 6.41 7.58 -14.67
C LEU A 74 5.06 7.51 -13.96
N PRO A 75 4.41 6.34 -14.00
CA PRO A 75 3.13 6.17 -13.32
C PRO A 75 3.30 6.27 -11.80
N ILE A 76 2.25 6.74 -11.12
CA ILE A 76 2.14 6.67 -9.67
C ILE A 76 1.43 5.38 -9.33
N LYS A 77 2.07 4.53 -8.54
CA LYS A 77 1.56 3.22 -8.16
C LYS A 77 1.37 3.11 -6.64
N TYR A 78 0.52 2.20 -6.24
CA TYR A 78 0.25 1.92 -4.84
C TYR A 78 0.03 0.43 -4.62
N THR A 79 0.70 -0.11 -3.60
CA THR A 79 0.55 -1.51 -3.20
C THR A 79 0.04 -1.53 -1.76
N PRO A 80 -1.24 -1.86 -1.52
CA PRO A 80 -1.76 -2.00 -0.16
C PRO A 80 -1.20 -3.23 0.54
N ASP A 81 -1.27 -3.24 1.87
CA ASP A 81 -0.71 -4.34 2.64
C ASP A 81 -1.48 -5.64 2.45
N PHE A 82 -2.80 -5.62 2.52
CA PHE A 82 -3.62 -6.83 2.39
C PHE A 82 -4.78 -6.63 1.44
N ILE A 83 -4.98 -7.59 0.56
CA ILE A 83 -6.09 -7.60 -0.39
C ILE A 83 -6.89 -8.88 -0.20
N GLY A 84 -8.13 -8.75 0.23
CA GLY A 84 -9.12 -9.82 0.27
C GLY A 84 -10.13 -9.68 -0.86
N ASP A 85 -11.15 -10.53 -0.86
CA ASP A 85 -12.16 -10.55 -1.91
C ASP A 85 -13.00 -9.27 -1.94
N ASP A 86 -13.38 -8.76 -0.77
CA ASP A 86 -14.25 -7.58 -0.65
C ASP A 86 -13.67 -6.51 0.27
N PHE A 87 -12.41 -6.63 0.64
CA PHE A 87 -11.76 -5.69 1.53
C PHE A 87 -10.29 -5.48 1.18
N ILE A 88 -9.77 -4.32 1.53
CA ILE A 88 -8.34 -3.99 1.46
C ILE A 88 -7.94 -3.36 2.78
N ILE A 89 -6.82 -3.78 3.32
CA ILE A 89 -6.29 -3.27 4.59
C ILE A 89 -4.92 -2.64 4.35
N GLU A 90 -4.76 -1.41 4.82
CA GLU A 90 -3.47 -0.73 4.91
C GLU A 90 -3.14 -0.49 6.39
N CYS A 91 -2.12 -1.16 6.89
CA CYS A 91 -1.67 -0.99 8.28
C CYS A 91 -0.69 0.19 8.35
N LYS A 92 -1.17 1.34 8.78
CA LYS A 92 -0.37 2.57 8.72
C LYS A 92 -0.31 3.28 10.06
N GLY A 93 0.76 3.06 10.80
CA GLY A 93 0.97 3.74 12.06
C GLY A 93 1.40 5.20 11.86
N ARG A 94 2.42 5.42 11.08
CA ARG A 94 2.93 6.76 10.79
C ARG A 94 3.04 6.95 9.28
N ALA A 95 2.35 7.94 8.77
CA ALA A 95 2.38 8.25 7.35
C ALA A 95 3.65 9.02 6.98
N ASN A 96 4.24 8.71 5.82
CA ASN A 96 5.23 9.56 5.21
C ASN A 96 4.55 10.68 4.42
N GLU A 97 5.31 11.61 3.89
CA GLU A 97 4.78 12.79 3.22
C GLU A 97 3.94 12.48 1.99
N SER A 98 4.28 11.44 1.25
CA SER A 98 3.57 11.08 0.01
C SER A 98 2.34 10.22 0.26
N PHE A 99 2.22 9.59 1.41
CA PHE A 99 1.14 8.66 1.68
C PHE A 99 -0.25 9.30 1.66
N PRO A 100 -0.48 10.48 2.29
CA PRO A 100 -1.82 11.07 2.26
C PRO A 100 -2.35 11.31 0.85
N MET A 101 -1.51 11.77 -0.06
CA MET A 101 -1.90 11.97 -1.45
C MET A 101 -2.19 10.65 -2.15
N ARG A 102 -1.30 9.67 -2.03
CA ARG A 102 -1.49 8.35 -2.62
C ARG A 102 -2.75 7.68 -2.10
N TRP A 103 -3.01 7.81 -0.81
CA TRP A 103 -4.21 7.25 -0.19
C TRP A 103 -5.49 7.89 -0.72
N LYS A 104 -5.49 9.21 -0.93
CA LYS A 104 -6.63 9.90 -1.55
C LYS A 104 -6.88 9.39 -2.97
N LEU A 105 -5.82 9.29 -3.77
CA LEU A 105 -5.92 8.78 -5.13
C LEU A 105 -6.40 7.33 -5.15
N PHE A 106 -5.91 6.52 -4.22
CA PHE A 106 -6.32 5.13 -4.11
C PHE A 106 -7.80 5.00 -3.72
N LYS A 107 -8.26 5.81 -2.76
CA LYS A 107 -9.68 5.83 -2.39
C LYS A 107 -10.56 6.20 -3.59
N LYS A 108 -10.14 7.17 -4.38
CA LYS A 108 -10.86 7.54 -5.59
C LYS A 108 -10.93 6.38 -6.58
N LEU A 109 -9.80 5.74 -6.83
CA LEU A 109 -9.74 4.59 -7.75
C LEU A 109 -10.66 3.46 -7.28
N VAL A 110 -10.60 3.12 -6.01
CA VAL A 110 -11.45 2.05 -5.45
C VAL A 110 -12.93 2.41 -5.55
N THR A 111 -13.28 3.65 -5.24
CA THR A 111 -14.67 4.10 -5.35
C THR A 111 -15.19 3.99 -6.77
N GLU A 112 -14.38 4.34 -7.76
CA GLU A 112 -14.78 4.35 -9.17
C GLU A 112 -14.78 2.95 -9.81
N GLN A 113 -13.77 2.13 -9.51
CA GLN A 113 -13.56 0.87 -10.22
C GLN A 113 -13.96 -0.37 -9.40
N PHE A 114 -13.96 -0.28 -8.09
CA PHE A 114 -14.22 -1.41 -7.20
C PHE A 114 -15.18 -1.02 -6.09
N PRO A 115 -16.43 -0.65 -6.42
CA PRO A 115 -17.36 -0.11 -5.42
C PRO A 115 -17.74 -1.08 -4.31
N ASN A 116 -17.52 -2.37 -4.52
CA ASN A 116 -17.85 -3.40 -3.52
C ASN A 116 -16.73 -3.63 -2.50
N ILE A 117 -15.56 -3.03 -2.71
CA ILE A 117 -14.43 -3.18 -1.81
C ILE A 117 -14.51 -2.15 -0.69
N THR A 118 -14.36 -2.62 0.54
CA THR A 118 -14.25 -1.77 1.72
C THR A 118 -12.78 -1.57 2.08
N LEU A 119 -12.38 -0.33 2.27
CA LEU A 119 -11.01 0.01 2.68
C LEU A 119 -10.92 0.18 4.19
N TYR A 120 -9.90 -0.39 4.78
CA TYR A 120 -9.57 -0.25 6.19
C TYR A 120 -8.15 0.26 6.35
N LYS A 121 -7.97 1.20 7.28
CA LYS A 121 -6.64 1.75 7.56
C LYS A 121 -6.38 1.78 9.07
N PRO A 122 -6.17 0.63 9.70
CA PRO A 122 -5.84 0.58 11.12
C PRO A 122 -4.45 1.18 11.38
N GLN A 123 -4.34 1.95 12.47
CA GLN A 123 -3.11 2.65 12.83
C GLN A 123 -2.41 2.06 14.05
N ASN A 124 -3.07 1.18 14.78
CA ASN A 124 -2.53 0.52 15.96
C ASN A 124 -3.14 -0.86 16.13
N GLN A 125 -2.72 -1.60 17.15
CA GLN A 125 -3.19 -2.97 17.35
C GLN A 125 -4.68 -3.03 17.65
N ALA A 126 -5.21 -2.12 18.44
CA ALA A 126 -6.64 -2.11 18.75
C ALA A 126 -7.50 -1.87 17.51
N GLU A 127 -7.05 -0.99 16.62
CA GLU A 127 -7.73 -0.76 15.35
C GLU A 127 -7.61 -1.95 14.40
N CYS A 128 -6.49 -2.65 14.40
CA CYS A 128 -6.33 -3.90 13.65
C CYS A 128 -7.32 -4.95 14.12
N ASP A 129 -7.43 -5.14 15.44
CA ASP A 129 -8.37 -6.11 16.02
C ASP A 129 -9.81 -5.76 15.67
N ARG A 130 -10.15 -4.49 15.74
CA ARG A 130 -11.48 -4.00 15.36
C ARG A 130 -11.75 -4.23 13.88
N THR A 131 -10.77 -3.98 13.02
CA THR A 131 -10.89 -4.20 11.58
C THR A 131 -11.19 -5.65 11.29
N ILE A 132 -10.47 -6.57 11.92
CA ILE A 132 -10.68 -8.01 11.76
C ILE A 132 -12.10 -8.38 12.20
N GLN A 133 -12.55 -7.83 13.32
CA GLN A 133 -13.89 -8.11 13.80
C GLN A 133 -14.97 -7.59 12.85
N LEU A 134 -14.81 -6.40 12.33
CA LEU A 134 -15.73 -5.83 11.33
C LEU A 134 -15.83 -6.69 10.08
N ILE A 135 -14.70 -7.19 9.59
CA ILE A 135 -14.66 -8.05 8.41
C ILE A 135 -15.40 -9.37 8.71
N ARG A 136 -15.15 -9.96 9.87
CA ARG A 136 -15.83 -11.18 10.28
C ARG A 136 -17.34 -10.99 10.38
N ASP A 137 -17.76 -9.91 10.99
CA ASP A 137 -19.20 -9.64 11.18
C ASP A 137 -19.89 -9.42 9.83
N LYS A 138 -19.24 -8.73 8.92
CA LYS A 138 -19.76 -8.52 7.57
C LYS A 138 -19.94 -9.83 6.81
N GLN A 139 -19.03 -10.77 7.00
CA GLN A 139 -19.10 -12.07 6.32
C GLN A 139 -20.17 -12.99 6.87
N LYS A 140 -20.63 -12.77 8.11
CA LYS A 140 -21.71 -13.53 8.71
C LYS A 140 -23.10 -13.09 8.25
N MET A 141 -23.17 -11.91 7.67
CA MET A 141 -24.42 -11.37 7.15
C MET A 141 -24.72 -11.93 5.76
#